data_b0fcfa52f6f34369913a0587c47c8c12
#
_entry.id   b0fcfa52f6f34369913a0587c47c8c12
#
_cell.length_a   1.000
_cell.length_b   1.000
_cell.length_c   1.000
_cell.angle_alpha   90.00
_cell.angle_beta   90.00
_cell.angle_gamma   90.00
#
_symmetry.space_group_name_H-M   'P 1'
#
loop_
_entity.id
_entity.type
_entity.pdbx_description
1 polymer ?
#
loop_
_entity_poly.entity_id
_entity_poly.type
_entity_poly.pdbx_seq_one_letter_code
_entity_poly.pdbx_strand_id
1 'polypeptide(L)'
;MKKNYWDESFIPPEADKFLENVKNEFAKSFDVDDKYLSAWLSHHGESQGKWLRSRLALATGGLLGLSSQTYINWAVVCELIHSASLLHDDICDEDSLRRGQSSVWQEYGISAAICTGDYLIAESFSKITEIEQGWHQTILLKLLSCSVKEIIFGQSKDVSFDPFKISWTQYAKMATDKTAPFIALPMMGMFKCSERSNDECDGLQKASDYLGLSYQYLNDVENLVGINQDIFTDIYKKHPNGMLIRIL
;
A
#
# COMPACT_ATOMS: atom_id res chain seq x y z
N MET A 1 -15.72 -8.23 18.42
CA MET A 1 -16.23 -6.97 17.85
C MET A 1 -15.03 -6.27 17.21
N LYS A 2 -14.88 -6.28 15.89
CA LYS A 2 -13.82 -5.54 15.21
C LYS A 2 -14.06 -4.06 15.44
N LYS A 3 -13.24 -3.40 16.23
CA LYS A 3 -13.23 -1.93 16.31
C LYS A 3 -12.69 -1.42 14.99
N ASN A 4 -13.54 -0.84 14.14
CA ASN A 4 -13.10 -0.04 13.00
C ASN A 4 -12.46 1.23 13.58
N TYR A 5 -11.13 1.29 13.62
CA TYR A 5 -10.39 2.49 14.03
C TYR A 5 -10.45 3.62 12.99
N TRP A 6 -10.92 3.32 11.78
CA TRP A 6 -11.12 4.28 10.71
C TRP A 6 -12.61 4.52 10.54
N ASP A 7 -13.05 5.70 10.96
CA ASP A 7 -14.39 6.19 10.64
C ASP A 7 -14.41 6.62 9.17
N GLU A 8 -15.17 5.90 8.34
CA GLU A 8 -15.30 6.18 6.91
C GLU A 8 -16.03 7.52 6.64
N SER A 9 -16.58 8.18 7.67
CA SER A 9 -17.29 9.46 7.55
C SER A 9 -16.40 10.64 7.10
N PHE A 10 -15.06 10.49 7.17
CA PHE A 10 -14.11 11.50 6.66
C PHE A 10 -13.97 11.52 5.14
N ILE A 11 -14.45 10.48 4.43
CA ILE A 11 -14.34 10.40 2.98
C ILE A 11 -15.61 11.00 2.38
N PRO A 12 -15.50 12.05 1.55
CA PRO A 12 -16.67 12.65 0.93
C PRO A 12 -17.49 11.64 0.14
N PRO A 13 -18.83 11.69 0.16
CA PRO A 13 -19.70 10.80 -0.60
C PRO A 13 -19.40 10.77 -2.11
N GLU A 14 -18.83 11.84 -2.65
CA GLU A 14 -18.41 11.93 -4.03
C GLU A 14 -17.31 10.92 -4.39
N ALA A 15 -16.47 10.56 -3.44
CA ALA A 15 -15.43 9.54 -3.65
C ALA A 15 -16.04 8.15 -3.92
N ASP A 16 -17.15 7.82 -3.30
CA ASP A 16 -17.83 6.54 -3.51
C ASP A 16 -18.48 6.44 -4.91
N LYS A 17 -18.86 7.58 -5.51
CA LYS A 17 -19.44 7.61 -6.85
C LYS A 17 -18.51 7.01 -7.91
N PHE A 18 -17.21 7.21 -7.77
CA PHE A 18 -16.21 6.74 -8.73
C PHE A 18 -15.49 5.46 -8.29
N LEU A 19 -15.77 4.95 -7.09
CA LEU A 19 -15.11 3.76 -6.56
C LEU A 19 -15.37 2.52 -7.42
N GLU A 20 -16.58 2.37 -7.95
CA GLU A 20 -16.91 1.26 -8.86
C GLU A 20 -16.14 1.35 -10.18
N ASN A 21 -15.87 2.56 -10.67
CA ASN A 21 -15.03 2.76 -11.86
C ASN A 21 -13.59 2.29 -11.56
N VAL A 22 -13.05 2.64 -10.37
CA VAL A 22 -11.72 2.18 -9.96
C VAL A 22 -11.66 0.67 -9.86
N LYS A 23 -12.65 0.02 -9.25
CA LYS A 23 -12.72 -1.45 -9.15
C LYS A 23 -12.76 -2.11 -10.52
N ASN A 24 -13.53 -1.57 -11.45
CA ASN A 24 -13.62 -2.07 -12.81
C ASN A 24 -12.30 -1.92 -13.56
N GLU A 25 -11.65 -0.76 -13.46
CA GLU A 25 -10.33 -0.54 -14.08
C GLU A 25 -9.24 -1.40 -13.43
N PHE A 26 -9.27 -1.56 -12.12
CA PHE A 26 -8.36 -2.47 -11.42
C PHE A 26 -8.55 -3.93 -11.87
N ALA A 27 -9.79 -4.37 -12.01
CA ALA A 27 -10.09 -5.73 -12.50
C ALA A 27 -9.61 -5.98 -13.93
N LYS A 28 -9.62 -4.97 -14.80
CA LYS A 28 -9.06 -5.06 -16.16
C LYS A 28 -7.56 -5.33 -16.16
N SER A 29 -6.82 -4.87 -15.15
CA SER A 29 -5.39 -5.16 -15.01
C SER A 29 -5.11 -6.65 -14.74
N PHE A 30 -6.15 -7.44 -14.45
CA PHE A 30 -6.05 -8.89 -14.23
C PHE A 30 -6.46 -9.71 -15.46
N ASP A 31 -6.96 -9.04 -16.51
CA ASP A 31 -7.31 -9.67 -17.78
C ASP A 31 -6.05 -9.79 -18.66
N VAL A 32 -5.33 -10.89 -18.49
CA VAL A 32 -4.06 -11.17 -19.17
C VAL A 32 -4.16 -12.44 -20.01
N ASP A 33 -3.53 -12.43 -21.18
CA ASP A 33 -3.47 -13.59 -22.10
C ASP A 33 -2.35 -14.58 -21.67
N ASP A 34 -2.31 -14.91 -20.38
CA ASP A 34 -1.47 -15.96 -19.81
C ASP A 34 -2.26 -16.69 -18.73
N LYS A 35 -2.55 -17.98 -18.95
CA LYS A 35 -3.42 -18.76 -18.06
C LYS A 35 -2.89 -18.93 -16.64
N TYR A 36 -1.57 -18.93 -16.45
CA TYR A 36 -0.97 -19.10 -15.12
C TYR A 36 -1.03 -17.79 -14.36
N LEU A 37 -0.56 -16.71 -14.97
CA LEU A 37 -0.61 -15.38 -14.35
C LEU A 37 -2.06 -14.94 -14.08
N SER A 38 -2.99 -15.20 -15.01
CA SER A 38 -4.42 -14.93 -14.82
C SER A 38 -5.00 -15.65 -13.60
N ALA A 39 -4.64 -16.93 -13.39
CA ALA A 39 -5.08 -17.69 -12.23
C ALA A 39 -4.52 -17.10 -10.92
N TRP A 40 -3.25 -16.72 -10.88
CA TRP A 40 -2.60 -16.14 -9.70
C TRP A 40 -3.16 -14.77 -9.36
N LEU A 41 -3.37 -13.91 -10.36
CA LEU A 41 -4.00 -12.60 -10.21
C LEU A 41 -5.45 -12.73 -9.70
N SER A 42 -6.22 -13.64 -10.27
CA SER A 42 -7.61 -13.90 -9.85
C SER A 42 -7.66 -14.35 -8.39
N HIS A 43 -6.82 -15.30 -8.00
CA HIS A 43 -6.73 -15.77 -6.61
C HIS A 43 -6.41 -14.62 -5.64
N HIS A 44 -5.42 -13.76 -5.98
CA HIS A 44 -5.12 -12.58 -5.19
C HIS A 44 -6.30 -11.60 -5.11
N GLY A 45 -7.00 -11.39 -6.23
CA GLY A 45 -8.12 -10.47 -6.35
C GLY A 45 -9.40 -10.86 -5.60
N GLU A 46 -9.59 -12.13 -5.27
CA GLU A 46 -10.75 -12.61 -4.50
C GLU A 46 -10.80 -12.00 -3.09
N SER A 47 -9.65 -11.71 -2.49
CA SER A 47 -9.54 -11.11 -1.16
C SER A 47 -9.52 -9.57 -1.21
N GLN A 48 -10.63 -8.93 -1.58
CA GLN A 48 -10.70 -7.46 -1.69
C GLN A 48 -10.58 -6.75 -0.35
N GLY A 49 -9.85 -5.62 -0.35
CA GLY A 49 -9.68 -4.74 0.79
C GLY A 49 -10.78 -3.66 0.90
N LYS A 50 -10.54 -2.69 1.79
CA LYS A 50 -11.45 -1.54 2.03
C LYS A 50 -11.31 -0.42 1.00
N TRP A 51 -10.42 -0.52 0.03
CA TRP A 51 -10.16 0.49 -1.01
C TRP A 51 -9.82 1.89 -0.45
N LEU A 52 -9.15 1.93 0.71
CA LEU A 52 -8.84 3.19 1.38
C LEU A 52 -7.98 4.13 0.51
N ARG A 53 -6.97 3.58 -0.18
CA ARG A 53 -6.07 4.34 -1.04
C ARG A 53 -6.81 4.96 -2.21
N SER A 54 -7.68 4.18 -2.83
CA SER A 54 -8.58 4.67 -3.88
C SER A 54 -9.46 5.81 -3.39
N ARG A 55 -10.10 5.64 -2.25
CA ARG A 55 -10.96 6.68 -1.65
C ARG A 55 -10.20 7.97 -1.35
N LEU A 56 -8.96 7.86 -0.85
CA LEU A 56 -8.11 9.03 -0.61
C LEU A 56 -7.74 9.75 -1.92
N ALA A 57 -7.36 9.00 -2.96
CA ALA A 57 -7.06 9.58 -4.28
C ALA A 57 -8.29 10.26 -4.91
N LEU A 58 -9.44 9.57 -4.89
CA LEU A 58 -10.70 10.08 -5.43
C LEU A 58 -11.16 11.34 -4.70
N ALA A 59 -11.18 11.31 -3.37
CA ALA A 59 -11.57 12.46 -2.55
C ALA A 59 -10.66 13.67 -2.80
N THR A 60 -9.35 13.45 -2.78
CA THR A 60 -8.37 14.52 -2.98
C THR A 60 -8.44 15.08 -4.40
N GLY A 61 -8.49 14.20 -5.42
CA GLY A 61 -8.59 14.63 -6.81
C GLY A 61 -9.87 15.42 -7.11
N GLY A 62 -11.00 14.98 -6.57
CA GLY A 62 -12.28 15.68 -6.70
C GLY A 62 -12.27 17.03 -6.01
N LEU A 63 -11.77 17.14 -4.77
CA LEU A 63 -11.64 18.39 -4.03
C LEU A 63 -10.71 19.40 -4.70
N LEU A 64 -9.69 18.92 -5.42
CA LEU A 64 -8.74 19.76 -6.14
C LEU A 64 -9.18 20.09 -7.58
N GLY A 65 -10.34 19.61 -8.01
CA GLY A 65 -10.91 19.92 -9.33
C GLY A 65 -10.16 19.27 -10.49
N LEU A 66 -9.44 18.18 -10.26
CA LEU A 66 -8.78 17.41 -11.31
C LEU A 66 -9.80 16.62 -12.15
N SER A 67 -9.42 16.19 -13.35
CA SER A 67 -10.30 15.36 -14.19
C SER A 67 -10.53 13.99 -13.53
N SER A 68 -11.75 13.47 -13.69
CA SER A 68 -12.10 12.15 -13.14
C SER A 68 -11.20 11.04 -13.65
N GLN A 69 -10.78 11.10 -14.89
CA GLN A 69 -9.83 10.13 -15.45
C GLN A 69 -8.48 10.17 -14.73
N THR A 70 -7.94 11.35 -14.41
CA THR A 70 -6.67 11.48 -13.68
C THR A 70 -6.74 10.81 -12.31
N TYR A 71 -7.75 11.12 -11.49
CA TYR A 71 -7.81 10.57 -10.15
C TYR A 71 -8.29 9.11 -10.11
N ILE A 72 -9.09 8.63 -11.07
CA ILE A 72 -9.45 7.21 -11.19
C ILE A 72 -8.22 6.38 -11.55
N ASN A 73 -7.49 6.74 -12.62
CA ASN A 73 -6.28 6.01 -13.01
C ASN A 73 -5.22 6.03 -11.90
N TRP A 74 -5.05 7.17 -11.23
CA TRP A 74 -4.13 7.24 -10.09
C TRP A 74 -4.56 6.38 -8.90
N ALA A 75 -5.85 6.31 -8.62
CA ALA A 75 -6.39 5.42 -7.59
C ALA A 75 -6.09 3.94 -7.91
N VAL A 76 -6.24 3.54 -9.18
CA VAL A 76 -5.87 2.19 -9.65
C VAL A 76 -4.37 1.93 -9.45
N VAL A 77 -3.51 2.87 -9.84
CA VAL A 77 -2.05 2.77 -9.63
C VAL A 77 -1.72 2.53 -8.15
N CYS A 78 -2.34 3.28 -7.25
CA CYS A 78 -2.11 3.12 -5.81
C CYS A 78 -2.54 1.74 -5.27
N GLU A 79 -3.63 1.18 -5.78
CA GLU A 79 -4.06 -0.17 -5.38
C GLU A 79 -3.18 -1.27 -6.00
N LEU A 80 -2.71 -1.10 -7.25
CA LEU A 80 -1.79 -2.05 -7.89
C LEU A 80 -0.48 -2.17 -7.11
N ILE A 81 0.13 -1.04 -6.74
CA ILE A 81 1.36 -1.02 -5.93
C ILE A 81 1.13 -1.62 -4.56
N HIS A 82 -0.02 -1.34 -3.94
CA HIS A 82 -0.35 -1.96 -2.66
C HIS A 82 -0.54 -3.47 -2.79
N SER A 83 -1.23 -3.93 -3.83
CA SER A 83 -1.42 -5.36 -4.09
C SER A 83 -0.09 -6.06 -4.35
N ALA A 84 0.81 -5.45 -5.11
CA ALA A 84 2.16 -5.96 -5.31
C ALA A 84 2.94 -6.09 -3.99
N SER A 85 2.86 -5.07 -3.13
CA SER A 85 3.53 -5.11 -1.83
C SER A 85 3.02 -6.24 -0.94
N LEU A 86 1.70 -6.49 -0.93
CA LEU A 86 1.12 -7.59 -0.15
C LEU A 86 1.63 -8.96 -0.60
N LEU A 87 1.78 -9.17 -1.92
CA LEU A 87 2.32 -10.41 -2.48
C LEU A 87 3.77 -10.65 -2.05
N HIS A 88 4.60 -9.60 -2.07
CA HIS A 88 6.00 -9.68 -1.66
C HIS A 88 6.14 -9.78 -0.14
N ASP A 89 5.32 -9.04 0.63
CA ASP A 89 5.30 -9.11 2.10
C ASP A 89 4.90 -10.52 2.57
N ASP A 90 3.88 -11.15 1.96
CA ASP A 90 3.47 -12.52 2.31
C ASP A 90 4.63 -13.52 2.20
N ILE A 91 5.53 -13.34 1.23
CA ILE A 91 6.74 -14.18 1.10
C ILE A 91 7.75 -13.84 2.20
N CYS A 92 8.03 -12.55 2.41
CA CYS A 92 9.03 -12.09 3.37
C CYS A 92 8.64 -12.45 4.80
N ASP A 93 7.36 -12.35 5.11
CA ASP A 93 6.81 -12.57 6.44
C ASP A 93 6.35 -14.04 6.64
N GLU A 94 6.49 -14.91 5.60
CA GLU A 94 6.02 -16.29 5.60
C GLU A 94 4.52 -16.40 5.98
N ASP A 95 3.71 -15.43 5.56
CA ASP A 95 2.29 -15.40 5.85
C ASP A 95 1.51 -16.33 4.93
N SER A 96 1.11 -17.48 5.44
CA SER A 96 0.37 -18.50 4.68
C SER A 96 -1.06 -18.10 4.35
N LEU A 97 -1.64 -17.15 5.09
CA LEU A 97 -3.00 -16.69 4.93
C LEU A 97 -3.06 -15.17 4.72
N ARG A 98 -3.83 -14.74 3.73
CA ARG A 98 -4.16 -13.33 3.49
C ARG A 98 -5.68 -13.13 3.51
N ARG A 99 -6.19 -12.35 4.50
CA ARG A 99 -7.64 -12.10 4.67
C ARG A 99 -8.50 -13.34 4.74
N GLY A 100 -7.97 -14.43 5.30
CA GLY A 100 -8.68 -15.70 5.49
C GLY A 100 -8.60 -16.68 4.31
N GLN A 101 -7.85 -16.34 3.26
CA GLN A 101 -7.53 -17.24 2.14
C GLN A 101 -6.05 -17.59 2.14
N SER A 102 -5.65 -18.69 1.48
CA SER A 102 -4.23 -18.97 1.22
C SER A 102 -3.59 -17.81 0.47
N SER A 103 -2.39 -17.41 0.88
CA SER A 103 -1.60 -16.45 0.11
C SER A 103 -1.16 -17.07 -1.22
N VAL A 104 -0.84 -16.23 -2.22
CA VAL A 104 -0.42 -16.74 -3.56
C VAL A 104 0.83 -17.61 -3.45
N TRP A 105 1.80 -17.25 -2.60
CA TRP A 105 2.99 -18.06 -2.43
C TRP A 105 2.70 -19.42 -1.77
N GLN A 106 1.75 -19.47 -0.87
CA GLN A 106 1.32 -20.71 -0.22
C GLN A 106 0.60 -21.66 -1.19
N GLU A 107 -0.24 -21.12 -2.07
CA GLU A 107 -1.05 -21.88 -3.01
C GLU A 107 -0.28 -22.28 -4.28
N TYR A 108 0.51 -21.36 -4.84
CA TYR A 108 1.15 -21.51 -6.14
C TYR A 108 2.70 -21.47 -6.10
N GLY A 109 3.27 -21.25 -4.91
CA GLY A 109 4.71 -21.16 -4.70
C GLY A 109 5.28 -19.74 -4.80
N ILE A 110 6.48 -19.58 -4.24
CA ILE A 110 7.20 -18.30 -4.16
C ILE A 110 7.38 -17.64 -5.53
N SER A 111 7.75 -18.43 -6.54
CA SER A 111 7.98 -17.90 -7.90
C SER A 111 6.71 -17.29 -8.49
N ALA A 112 5.54 -17.87 -8.24
CA ALA A 112 4.26 -17.35 -8.69
C ALA A 112 3.96 -15.99 -8.03
N ALA A 113 4.16 -15.88 -6.71
CA ALA A 113 3.94 -14.64 -5.97
C ALA A 113 4.90 -13.52 -6.43
N ILE A 114 6.18 -13.84 -6.67
CA ILE A 114 7.15 -12.87 -7.21
C ILE A 114 6.69 -12.37 -8.58
N CYS A 115 6.41 -13.28 -9.53
CA CYS A 115 5.98 -12.90 -10.88
C CYS A 115 4.69 -12.05 -10.87
N THR A 116 3.74 -12.41 -10.00
CA THR A 116 2.47 -11.67 -9.86
C THR A 116 2.72 -10.26 -9.31
N GLY A 117 3.55 -10.12 -8.27
CA GLY A 117 3.91 -8.83 -7.70
C GLY A 117 4.66 -7.94 -8.70
N ASP A 118 5.64 -8.48 -9.42
CA ASP A 118 6.40 -7.75 -10.44
C ASP A 118 5.50 -7.30 -11.60
N TYR A 119 4.56 -8.16 -12.02
CA TYR A 119 3.56 -7.79 -13.02
C TYR A 119 2.71 -6.59 -12.56
N LEU A 120 2.20 -6.60 -11.33
CA LEU A 120 1.39 -5.50 -10.79
C LEU A 120 2.20 -4.19 -10.68
N ILE A 121 3.49 -4.28 -10.35
CA ILE A 121 4.39 -3.11 -10.40
C ILE A 121 4.49 -2.58 -11.82
N ALA A 122 4.76 -3.43 -12.80
CA ALA A 122 4.86 -3.03 -14.20
C ALA A 122 3.54 -2.42 -14.71
N GLU A 123 2.41 -3.04 -14.41
CA GLU A 123 1.08 -2.55 -14.77
C GLU A 123 0.76 -1.19 -14.14
N SER A 124 1.24 -0.92 -12.92
CA SER A 124 1.08 0.39 -12.30
C SER A 124 1.74 1.52 -13.11
N PHE A 125 2.89 1.28 -13.72
CA PHE A 125 3.53 2.24 -14.63
C PHE A 125 2.76 2.38 -15.94
N SER A 126 2.22 1.27 -16.47
CA SER A 126 1.38 1.27 -17.67
C SER A 126 0.14 2.14 -17.47
N LYS A 127 -0.57 1.99 -16.36
CA LYS A 127 -1.77 2.78 -16.03
C LYS A 127 -1.54 4.30 -15.98
N ILE A 128 -0.36 4.76 -15.61
CA ILE A 128 -0.04 6.20 -15.64
C ILE A 128 -0.04 6.73 -17.07
N THR A 129 0.34 5.92 -18.06
CA THR A 129 0.38 6.34 -19.47
C THR A 129 -1.00 6.58 -20.07
N GLU A 130 -2.06 6.08 -19.43
CA GLU A 130 -3.46 6.30 -19.83
C GLU A 130 -4.02 7.65 -19.37
N ILE A 131 -3.29 8.42 -18.56
CA ILE A 131 -3.68 9.76 -18.12
C ILE A 131 -3.46 10.74 -19.28
N GLU A 132 -4.51 11.53 -19.63
CA GLU A 132 -4.47 12.37 -20.82
C GLU A 132 -3.42 13.47 -20.79
N GLN A 133 -3.17 14.09 -19.61
CA GLN A 133 -2.22 15.19 -19.49
C GLN A 133 -0.80 14.68 -19.36
N GLY A 134 0.04 14.84 -20.39
CA GLY A 134 1.40 14.34 -20.41
C GLY A 134 2.31 14.86 -19.28
N TRP A 135 2.06 16.07 -18.78
CA TRP A 135 2.82 16.59 -17.63
C TRP A 135 2.38 15.92 -16.32
N HIS A 136 1.10 15.53 -16.15
CA HIS A 136 0.64 14.69 -15.06
C HIS A 136 1.34 13.32 -15.09
N GLN A 137 1.43 12.69 -16.26
CA GLN A 137 2.15 11.42 -16.41
C GLN A 137 3.59 11.53 -15.90
N THR A 138 4.31 12.57 -16.32
CA THR A 138 5.71 12.77 -15.93
C THR A 138 5.87 12.93 -14.42
N ILE A 139 5.00 13.72 -13.78
CA ILE A 139 5.03 13.94 -12.32
C ILE A 139 4.68 12.66 -11.57
N LEU A 140 3.62 11.97 -11.99
CA LEU A 140 3.14 10.76 -11.33
C LEU A 140 4.10 9.59 -11.49
N LEU A 141 4.75 9.42 -12.64
CA LEU A 141 5.82 8.44 -12.85
C LEU A 141 7.00 8.68 -11.91
N LYS A 142 7.43 9.94 -11.78
CA LYS A 142 8.52 10.31 -10.87
C LYS A 142 8.13 10.04 -9.42
N LEU A 143 6.93 10.45 -9.01
CA LEU A 143 6.42 10.23 -7.67
C LEU A 143 6.31 8.74 -7.36
N LEU A 144 5.70 7.95 -8.24
CA LEU A 144 5.57 6.49 -8.08
C LEU A 144 6.93 5.83 -7.91
N SER A 145 7.89 6.15 -8.81
CA SER A 145 9.24 5.59 -8.74
C SER A 145 9.95 5.92 -7.42
N CYS A 146 9.79 7.14 -6.88
CA CYS A 146 10.35 7.51 -5.58
C CYS A 146 9.68 6.72 -4.46
N SER A 147 8.35 6.66 -4.43
CA SER A 147 7.59 5.95 -3.39
C SER A 147 7.87 4.45 -3.38
N VAL A 148 7.95 3.81 -4.55
CA VAL A 148 8.31 2.38 -4.64
C VAL A 148 9.71 2.12 -4.06
N LYS A 149 10.69 3.00 -4.33
CA LYS A 149 12.02 2.87 -3.73
C LYS A 149 11.99 3.02 -2.21
N GLU A 150 11.23 3.98 -1.68
CA GLU A 150 11.10 4.17 -0.23
C GLU A 150 10.49 2.94 0.44
N ILE A 151 9.43 2.37 -0.13
CA ILE A 151 8.81 1.13 0.33
C ILE A 151 9.84 -0.01 0.36
N ILE A 152 10.60 -0.18 -0.73
CA ILE A 152 11.64 -1.21 -0.81
C ILE A 152 12.73 -0.96 0.23
N PHE A 153 13.14 0.29 0.48
CA PHE A 153 14.11 0.61 1.53
C PHE A 153 13.58 0.30 2.93
N GLY A 154 12.29 0.56 3.19
CA GLY A 154 11.63 0.17 4.43
C GLY A 154 11.64 -1.35 4.60
N GLN A 155 11.18 -2.08 3.60
CA GLN A 155 11.12 -3.55 3.61
C GLN A 155 12.51 -4.19 3.73
N SER A 156 13.52 -3.68 3.02
CA SER A 156 14.88 -4.21 3.11
C SER A 156 15.47 -4.11 4.51
N LYS A 157 15.13 -3.05 5.25
CA LYS A 157 15.53 -2.87 6.64
C LYS A 157 14.75 -3.82 7.57
N ASP A 158 13.46 -3.97 7.32
CA ASP A 158 12.58 -4.84 8.09
C ASP A 158 13.09 -6.28 8.11
N VAL A 159 13.44 -6.83 6.93
CA VAL A 159 13.98 -8.19 6.80
C VAL A 159 15.45 -8.34 7.23
N SER A 160 16.18 -7.23 7.36
CA SER A 160 17.63 -7.27 7.63
C SER A 160 18.00 -6.93 9.07
N PHE A 161 17.15 -6.23 9.80
CA PHE A 161 17.46 -5.79 11.15
C PHE A 161 17.34 -6.93 12.18
N ASP A 162 18.33 -7.03 13.07
CA ASP A 162 18.23 -7.85 14.25
C ASP A 162 17.26 -7.17 15.25
N PRO A 163 16.11 -7.77 15.55
CA PRO A 163 15.06 -7.14 16.39
C PRO A 163 15.54 -6.82 17.80
N PHE A 164 16.60 -7.48 18.27
CA PHE A 164 17.16 -7.26 19.61
C PHE A 164 18.28 -6.21 19.66
N LYS A 165 18.70 -5.68 18.50
CA LYS A 165 19.80 -4.70 18.41
C LYS A 165 19.39 -3.39 17.76
N ILE A 166 18.20 -3.33 17.17
CA ILE A 166 17.70 -2.12 16.51
C ILE A 166 17.31 -1.05 17.54
N SER A 167 17.75 0.19 17.31
CA SER A 167 17.32 1.32 18.12
C SER A 167 15.91 1.79 17.73
N TRP A 168 15.23 2.49 18.66
CA TRP A 168 13.93 3.13 18.36
C TRP A 168 13.97 4.03 17.11
N THR A 169 15.02 4.82 16.94
CA THR A 169 15.15 5.71 15.79
C THR A 169 15.24 4.93 14.47
N GLN A 170 15.96 3.82 14.47
CA GLN A 170 16.07 2.94 13.30
C GLN A 170 14.73 2.24 13.00
N TYR A 171 14.06 1.73 14.03
CA TYR A 171 12.73 1.14 13.90
C TYR A 171 11.72 2.17 13.36
N ALA A 172 11.64 3.37 13.97
CA ALA A 172 10.71 4.40 13.54
C ALA A 172 10.93 4.79 12.07
N LYS A 173 12.19 4.93 11.64
CA LYS A 173 12.52 5.22 10.25
C LYS A 173 12.12 4.09 9.30
N MET A 174 12.41 2.84 9.66
CA MET A 174 12.02 1.65 8.90
C MET A 174 10.50 1.55 8.76
N ALA A 175 9.76 1.65 9.87
CA ALA A 175 8.30 1.58 9.91
C ALA A 175 7.65 2.71 9.09
N THR A 176 8.20 3.92 9.17
CA THR A 176 7.75 5.06 8.36
C THR A 176 8.01 4.80 6.88
N ASP A 177 9.22 4.41 6.49
CA ASP A 177 9.58 4.13 5.08
C ASP A 177 8.74 3.01 4.47
N LYS A 178 8.41 1.96 5.24
CA LYS A 178 7.57 0.85 4.80
C LYS A 178 6.10 1.26 4.59
N THR A 179 5.54 2.10 5.46
CA THR A 179 4.09 2.29 5.56
C THR A 179 3.58 3.67 5.10
N ALA A 180 4.31 4.75 5.41
CA ALA A 180 3.87 6.11 5.09
C ALA A 180 3.65 6.37 3.59
N PRO A 181 4.46 5.82 2.66
CA PRO A 181 4.22 6.01 1.23
C PRO A 181 2.85 5.53 0.77
N PHE A 182 2.32 4.45 1.34
CA PHE A 182 0.98 3.95 1.00
C PHE A 182 -0.16 4.86 1.46
N ILE A 183 0.10 5.75 2.40
CA ILE A 183 -0.85 6.76 2.88
C ILE A 183 -0.67 8.07 2.12
N ALA A 184 0.59 8.49 1.91
CA ALA A 184 0.94 9.73 1.22
C ALA A 184 0.62 9.67 -0.28
N LEU A 185 1.02 8.58 -0.96
CA LEU A 185 1.01 8.45 -2.42
C LEU A 185 -0.34 8.83 -3.06
N PRO A 186 -1.51 8.34 -2.58
CA PRO A 186 -2.79 8.65 -3.18
C PRO A 186 -3.08 10.16 -3.22
N MET A 187 -2.84 10.85 -2.14
CA MET A 187 -3.10 12.28 -2.00
C MET A 187 -2.00 13.12 -2.63
N MET A 188 -0.74 12.73 -2.45
CA MET A 188 0.42 13.45 -2.99
C MET A 188 0.39 13.55 -4.51
N GLY A 189 -0.04 12.47 -5.20
CA GLY A 189 -0.22 12.51 -6.66
C GLY A 189 -1.17 13.60 -7.08
N MET A 190 -2.30 13.73 -6.39
CA MET A 190 -3.30 14.77 -6.69
C MET A 190 -2.80 16.17 -6.33
N PHE A 191 -2.08 16.33 -5.22
CA PHE A 191 -1.44 17.60 -4.84
C PHE A 191 -0.45 18.07 -5.91
N LYS A 192 0.41 17.17 -6.38
CA LYS A 192 1.40 17.49 -7.43
C LYS A 192 0.74 17.82 -8.77
N CYS A 193 -0.33 17.12 -9.15
CA CYS A 193 -1.08 17.41 -10.38
C CYS A 193 -1.88 18.71 -10.32
N SER A 194 -2.22 19.20 -9.13
CA SER A 194 -2.91 20.48 -8.93
C SER A 194 -1.98 21.63 -8.56
N GLU A 195 -0.66 21.45 -8.74
CA GLU A 195 0.37 22.47 -8.50
C GLU A 195 0.34 23.05 -7.09
N ARG A 196 0.01 22.23 -6.07
CA ARG A 196 0.06 22.65 -4.67
C ARG A 196 1.47 23.02 -4.26
N SER A 197 1.56 23.98 -3.35
CA SER A 197 2.84 24.51 -2.85
C SER A 197 3.69 23.42 -2.18
N ASN A 198 4.99 23.64 -2.12
CA ASN A 198 5.87 22.72 -1.41
C ASN A 198 5.51 22.61 0.08
N ASP A 199 5.10 23.70 0.72
CA ASP A 199 4.70 23.69 2.13
C ASP A 199 3.47 22.78 2.38
N GLU A 200 2.48 22.80 1.47
CA GLU A 200 1.32 21.92 1.55
C GLU A 200 1.73 20.45 1.35
N CYS A 201 2.61 20.17 0.39
CA CYS A 201 3.14 18.83 0.15
C CYS A 201 3.97 18.32 1.34
N ASP A 202 4.81 19.17 1.93
CA ASP A 202 5.61 18.84 3.11
C ASP A 202 4.72 18.58 4.34
N GLY A 203 3.66 19.36 4.49
CA GLY A 203 2.64 19.14 5.51
C GLY A 203 1.95 17.78 5.37
N LEU A 204 1.53 17.43 4.15
CA LEU A 204 0.94 16.13 3.85
C LEU A 204 1.92 14.98 4.12
N GLN A 205 3.19 15.13 3.71
CA GLN A 205 4.22 14.10 3.95
C GLN A 205 4.40 13.85 5.44
N LYS A 206 4.59 14.92 6.24
CA LYS A 206 4.74 14.79 7.70
C LYS A 206 3.53 14.13 8.35
N ALA A 207 2.32 14.50 7.95
CA ALA A 207 1.09 13.86 8.46
C ALA A 207 1.06 12.37 8.12
N SER A 208 1.43 12.00 6.89
CA SER A 208 1.50 10.61 6.43
C SER A 208 2.57 9.81 7.16
N ASP A 209 3.73 10.42 7.47
CA ASP A 209 4.81 9.80 8.24
C ASP A 209 4.34 9.43 9.65
N TYR A 210 3.65 10.35 10.34
CA TYR A 210 3.08 10.07 11.66
C TYR A 210 1.99 8.99 11.61
N LEU A 211 1.12 9.03 10.60
CA LEU A 211 0.08 8.02 10.44
C LEU A 211 0.67 6.65 10.14
N GLY A 212 1.68 6.58 9.27
CA GLY A 212 2.36 5.34 8.93
C GLY A 212 3.05 4.71 10.14
N LEU A 213 3.80 5.51 10.90
CA LEU A 213 4.43 5.04 12.15
C LEU A 213 3.39 4.59 13.18
N SER A 214 2.30 5.36 13.35
CA SER A 214 1.24 5.01 14.29
C SER A 214 0.52 3.72 13.89
N TYR A 215 0.29 3.51 12.60
CA TYR A 215 -0.32 2.30 12.08
C TYR A 215 0.58 1.07 12.34
N GLN A 216 1.87 1.16 12.04
CA GLN A 216 2.80 0.07 12.31
C GLN A 216 2.88 -0.23 13.81
N TYR A 217 2.97 0.80 14.64
CA TYR A 217 3.01 0.62 16.09
C TYR A 217 1.73 -0.03 16.64
N LEU A 218 0.57 0.28 16.06
CA LEU A 218 -0.69 -0.38 16.42
C LEU A 218 -0.68 -1.86 16.03
N ASN A 219 -0.19 -2.21 14.84
CA ASN A 219 -0.04 -3.61 14.42
C ASN A 219 0.86 -4.38 15.39
N ASP A 220 1.97 -3.77 15.82
CA ASP A 220 2.89 -4.37 16.78
C ASP A 220 2.22 -4.62 18.16
N VAL A 221 1.37 -3.69 18.60
CA VAL A 221 0.54 -3.87 19.82
C VAL A 221 -0.44 -5.03 19.63
N GLU A 222 -1.15 -5.08 18.49
CA GLU A 222 -2.10 -6.15 18.17
C GLU A 222 -1.42 -7.52 18.15
N ASN A 223 -0.20 -7.60 17.62
CA ASN A 223 0.61 -8.81 17.63
C ASN A 223 0.92 -9.30 19.06
N LEU A 224 1.28 -8.38 19.97
CA LEU A 224 1.60 -8.73 21.36
C LEU A 224 0.38 -9.15 22.18
N VAL A 225 -0.81 -8.61 21.89
CA VAL A 225 -2.04 -8.91 22.65
C VAL A 225 -2.94 -9.95 21.98
N GLY A 226 -2.55 -10.45 20.79
CA GLY A 226 -3.30 -11.51 20.08
C GLY A 226 -4.63 -11.04 19.51
N ILE A 227 -4.73 -9.79 19.08
CA ILE A 227 -5.91 -9.28 18.39
C ILE A 227 -5.73 -9.51 16.90
N ASN A 228 -6.65 -10.27 16.28
CA ASN A 228 -6.70 -10.59 14.84
C ASN A 228 -5.58 -11.47 14.28
N GLN A 229 -4.63 -11.91 15.07
CA GLN A 229 -3.51 -12.79 14.67
C GLN A 229 -3.00 -13.61 15.85
N ASP A 230 -2.10 -14.57 15.60
CA ASP A 230 -1.47 -15.35 16.64
C ASP A 230 -0.54 -14.46 17.51
N ILE A 231 -0.53 -14.74 18.81
CA ILE A 231 0.24 -13.95 19.78
C ILE A 231 1.74 -14.16 19.54
N PHE A 232 2.51 -13.06 19.60
CA PHE A 232 3.98 -13.08 19.54
C PHE A 232 4.58 -13.58 18.23
N THR A 233 3.86 -13.54 17.11
CA THR A 233 4.40 -13.98 15.80
C THR A 233 5.65 -13.21 15.41
N ASP A 234 5.74 -11.90 15.66
CA ASP A 234 6.94 -11.09 15.39
C ASP A 234 8.15 -11.60 16.15
N ILE A 235 7.98 -12.03 17.41
CA ILE A 235 9.07 -12.58 18.22
C ILE A 235 9.55 -13.91 17.62
N TYR A 236 8.63 -14.80 17.27
CA TYR A 236 8.97 -16.11 16.69
C TYR A 236 9.61 -15.98 15.31
N LYS A 237 9.13 -15.07 14.49
CA LYS A 237 9.66 -14.80 13.15
C LYS A 237 10.88 -13.86 13.18
N LYS A 238 11.25 -13.33 14.36
CA LYS A 238 12.35 -12.38 14.56
C LYS A 238 12.17 -11.07 13.76
N HIS A 239 10.94 -10.58 13.68
CA HIS A 239 10.64 -9.27 13.12
C HIS A 239 10.80 -8.16 14.17
N PRO A 240 11.27 -6.95 13.78
CA PRO A 240 11.31 -5.81 14.67
C PRO A 240 9.91 -5.42 15.15
N ASN A 241 9.73 -5.28 16.47
CA ASN A 241 8.48 -4.86 17.07
C ASN A 241 8.71 -3.64 17.98
N GLY A 242 8.06 -2.53 17.68
CA GLY A 242 8.30 -1.24 18.33
C GLY A 242 7.96 -1.22 19.82
N MET A 243 7.01 -2.03 20.26
CA MET A 243 6.69 -2.15 21.67
C MET A 243 7.85 -2.80 22.43
N LEU A 244 8.41 -3.88 21.91
CA LEU A 244 9.54 -4.56 22.54
C LEU A 244 10.79 -3.69 22.57
N ILE A 245 11.08 -2.98 21.47
CA ILE A 245 12.23 -2.05 21.38
C ILE A 245 12.13 -0.91 22.40
N ARG A 246 10.92 -0.52 22.81
CA ARG A 246 10.71 0.53 23.82
C ARG A 246 10.83 0.03 25.26
N ILE A 247 10.63 -1.26 25.49
CA ILE A 247 10.66 -1.86 26.82
C ILE A 247 12.08 -2.34 27.17
N LEU A 248 12.83 -2.79 26.19
CA LEU A 248 14.22 -3.23 26.33
C LEU A 248 15.19 -2.03 26.27
#